data_4361720ac95b60c7b0818b288d951c41
#
_entry.id   4361720ac95b60c7b0818b288d951c41
#
_cell.length_a   1.000
_cell.length_b   1.000
_cell.length_c   1.000
_cell.angle_alpha   90.00
_cell.angle_beta   90.00
_cell.angle_gamma   90.00
#
_symmetry.space_group_name_H-M   'P 1'
#
loop_
_entity.id
_entity.type
_entity.pdbx_description
1 polymer ?
#
loop_
_entity_poly.entity_id
_entity_poly.type
_entity_poly.pdbx_seq_one_letter_code
_entity_poly.pdbx_strand_id
1 'polypeptide(L)'
;VMDTDALAKVAGNVSVKGLDSSYCYVVSADGTMLYHPTADKIGQPAENEAVKSLLAGLEKGQHPDPAVLKYDFRGTMKYAAYYIGENSDFIVIVSADETEVLEDVNSFAVRDIIYSIIALLIFSILVFVIVTWFINPIVRLSNRVHSLADMDFRADQKLALLGRRRDETGSMARALT
;
A
#
# COMPACT_ATOMS: atom_id res chain seq x y z
N VAL A 1 -31.21 -31.34 -12.89
CA VAL A 1 -31.30 -30.08 -13.63
C VAL A 1 -31.19 -28.97 -12.63
N MET A 2 -30.11 -28.19 -12.72
CA MET A 2 -29.90 -27.07 -11.84
C MET A 2 -30.93 -25.98 -12.16
N ASP A 3 -31.64 -25.47 -11.16
CA ASP A 3 -32.65 -24.44 -11.34
C ASP A 3 -31.93 -23.10 -11.67
N THR A 4 -32.01 -22.69 -12.92
CA THR A 4 -31.38 -21.45 -13.41
C THR A 4 -31.90 -20.19 -12.70
N ASP A 5 -33.16 -20.21 -12.27
CA ASP A 5 -33.76 -19.08 -11.54
C ASP A 5 -33.19 -18.98 -10.11
N ALA A 6 -32.95 -20.12 -9.43
CA ALA A 6 -32.32 -20.15 -8.15
C ALA A 6 -30.85 -19.68 -8.25
N LEU A 7 -30.15 -20.10 -9.31
CA LEU A 7 -28.77 -19.68 -9.58
C LEU A 7 -28.68 -18.16 -9.84
N ALA A 8 -29.58 -17.62 -10.66
CA ALA A 8 -29.66 -16.19 -10.95
C ALA A 8 -29.91 -15.35 -9.68
N LYS A 9 -30.77 -15.84 -8.78
CA LYS A 9 -31.08 -15.16 -7.53
C LYS A 9 -29.91 -15.13 -6.55
N VAL A 10 -29.12 -16.21 -6.51
CA VAL A 10 -27.94 -16.28 -5.63
C VAL A 10 -26.79 -15.49 -6.22
N ALA A 11 -26.43 -15.77 -7.49
CA ALA A 11 -25.31 -15.13 -8.17
C ALA A 11 -25.51 -13.63 -8.40
N GLY A 12 -26.75 -13.19 -8.63
CA GLY A 12 -27.08 -11.78 -8.82
C GLY A 12 -26.90 -10.91 -7.58
N ASN A 13 -26.89 -11.53 -6.38
CA ASN A 13 -26.62 -10.84 -5.11
C ASN A 13 -25.14 -10.94 -4.69
N VAL A 14 -24.31 -11.63 -5.44
CA VAL A 14 -22.88 -11.75 -5.15
C VAL A 14 -22.14 -10.58 -5.80
N SER A 15 -21.70 -9.67 -4.98
CA SER A 15 -20.80 -8.57 -5.35
C SER A 15 -19.75 -8.36 -4.26
N VAL A 16 -18.64 -7.76 -4.60
CA VAL A 16 -17.61 -7.40 -3.61
C VAL A 16 -17.96 -6.03 -3.04
N LYS A 17 -18.17 -5.98 -1.73
CA LYS A 17 -18.50 -4.72 -1.06
C LYS A 17 -17.41 -3.67 -1.29
N GLY A 18 -17.80 -2.50 -1.80
CA GLY A 18 -16.89 -1.40 -2.08
C GLY A 18 -16.28 -1.43 -3.49
N LEU A 19 -16.68 -2.39 -4.34
CA LEU A 19 -16.29 -2.45 -5.75
C LEU A 19 -17.54 -2.43 -6.63
N ASP A 20 -17.88 -1.27 -7.17
CA ASP A 20 -19.08 -1.05 -7.96
C ASP A 20 -19.02 -1.77 -9.32
N SER A 21 -17.81 -1.97 -9.86
CA SER A 21 -17.57 -2.75 -11.09
C SER A 21 -17.68 -4.25 -10.88
N SER A 22 -17.80 -4.72 -9.62
CA SER A 22 -17.81 -6.15 -9.34
C SER A 22 -19.09 -6.83 -9.75
N TYR A 23 -18.98 -7.97 -10.40
CA TYR A 23 -20.11 -8.81 -10.76
C TYR A 23 -19.74 -10.28 -10.74
N CYS A 24 -20.75 -11.10 -10.47
CA CYS A 24 -20.63 -12.55 -10.50
C CYS A 24 -21.21 -13.10 -11.79
N TYR A 25 -20.58 -14.13 -12.33
CA TYR A 25 -21.10 -14.96 -13.42
C TYR A 25 -20.72 -16.41 -13.18
N VAL A 26 -21.49 -17.32 -13.80
CA VAL A 26 -21.32 -18.76 -13.63
C VAL A 26 -21.20 -19.39 -15.00
N VAL A 27 -20.21 -20.27 -15.15
CA VAL A 27 -19.90 -21.00 -16.38
C VAL A 27 -20.00 -22.50 -16.10
N SER A 28 -20.60 -23.27 -16.96
CA SER A 28 -20.61 -24.74 -16.88
C SER A 28 -19.23 -25.31 -17.28
N ALA A 29 -19.03 -26.57 -16.99
CA ALA A 29 -17.80 -27.28 -17.33
C ALA A 29 -17.51 -27.35 -18.83
N ASP A 30 -18.54 -27.23 -19.68
CA ASP A 30 -18.41 -27.18 -21.15
C ASP A 30 -18.08 -25.76 -21.67
N GLY A 31 -17.97 -24.76 -20.78
CA GLY A 31 -17.68 -23.39 -21.15
C GLY A 31 -18.90 -22.53 -21.44
N THR A 32 -20.12 -23.04 -21.31
CA THR A 32 -21.35 -22.26 -21.53
C THR A 32 -21.67 -21.38 -20.33
N MET A 33 -22.04 -20.14 -20.57
CA MET A 33 -22.42 -19.18 -19.57
C MET A 33 -23.79 -19.53 -18.97
N LEU A 34 -23.85 -20.03 -17.74
CA LEU A 34 -25.08 -20.38 -17.04
C LEU A 34 -25.77 -19.15 -16.43
N TYR A 35 -25.00 -18.21 -15.98
CA TYR A 35 -25.46 -16.93 -15.44
C TYR A 35 -24.49 -15.80 -15.78
N HIS A 36 -25.04 -14.66 -16.16
CA HIS A 36 -24.31 -13.40 -16.33
C HIS A 36 -25.25 -12.22 -16.06
N PRO A 37 -24.81 -11.09 -15.47
CA PRO A 37 -25.65 -9.89 -15.29
C PRO A 37 -26.20 -9.34 -16.62
N THR A 38 -25.46 -9.50 -17.70
CA THR A 38 -25.92 -9.17 -19.07
C THR A 38 -26.63 -10.39 -19.66
N ALA A 39 -27.95 -10.35 -19.79
CA ALA A 39 -28.78 -11.47 -20.19
C ALA A 39 -28.37 -12.08 -21.54
N ASP A 40 -27.95 -11.25 -22.49
CA ASP A 40 -27.55 -11.70 -23.86
C ASP A 40 -26.32 -12.63 -23.85
N LYS A 41 -25.59 -12.70 -22.75
CA LYS A 41 -24.44 -13.60 -22.61
C LYS A 41 -24.81 -14.97 -22.08
N ILE A 42 -25.99 -15.14 -21.51
CA ILE A 42 -26.45 -16.43 -20.99
C ILE A 42 -26.64 -17.39 -22.14
N GLY A 43 -26.13 -18.61 -22.02
CA GLY A 43 -26.13 -19.61 -23.09
C GLY A 43 -25.04 -19.43 -24.14
N GLN A 44 -24.23 -18.38 -24.07
CA GLN A 44 -23.09 -18.17 -24.96
C GLN A 44 -21.80 -18.76 -24.35
N PRO A 45 -20.81 -19.13 -25.17
CA PRO A 45 -19.50 -19.57 -24.65
C PRO A 45 -18.78 -18.43 -23.97
N ALA A 46 -18.04 -18.77 -22.91
CA ALA A 46 -17.21 -17.79 -22.19
C ALA A 46 -16.10 -17.25 -23.09
N GLU A 47 -16.03 -15.94 -23.23
CA GLU A 47 -15.09 -15.26 -24.14
C GLU A 47 -13.71 -15.02 -23.55
N ASN A 48 -13.60 -14.92 -22.22
CA ASN A 48 -12.35 -14.48 -21.60
C ASN A 48 -11.31 -15.61 -21.49
N GLU A 49 -10.04 -15.25 -21.68
CA GLU A 49 -8.93 -16.19 -21.71
C GLU A 49 -8.67 -16.86 -20.33
N ALA A 50 -9.01 -16.19 -19.23
CA ALA A 50 -8.86 -16.76 -17.89
C ALA A 50 -9.78 -17.96 -17.70
N VAL A 51 -11.05 -17.84 -18.09
CA VAL A 51 -12.02 -18.96 -18.04
C VAL A 51 -11.62 -20.08 -18.98
N LYS A 52 -11.20 -19.76 -20.20
CA LYS A 52 -10.73 -20.78 -21.16
C LYS A 52 -9.54 -21.58 -20.63
N SER A 53 -8.60 -20.93 -19.95
CA SER A 53 -7.46 -21.62 -19.36
C SER A 53 -7.86 -22.53 -18.19
N LEU A 54 -8.83 -22.11 -17.37
CA LEU A 54 -9.40 -22.96 -16.32
C LEU A 54 -10.12 -24.17 -16.88
N LEU A 55 -10.96 -23.99 -17.90
CA LEU A 55 -11.65 -25.10 -18.57
C LEU A 55 -10.68 -26.10 -19.18
N ALA A 56 -9.64 -25.62 -19.87
CA ALA A 56 -8.60 -26.48 -20.43
C ALA A 56 -7.81 -27.25 -19.35
N GLY A 57 -7.71 -26.70 -18.15
CA GLY A 57 -7.15 -27.39 -16.97
C GLY A 57 -8.09 -28.51 -16.48
N LEU A 58 -9.39 -28.21 -16.35
CA LEU A 58 -10.40 -29.18 -15.92
C LEU A 58 -10.51 -30.37 -16.89
N GLU A 59 -10.47 -30.14 -18.20
CA GLU A 59 -10.43 -31.20 -19.20
C GLU A 59 -9.26 -32.17 -19.05
N LYS A 60 -8.13 -31.67 -18.50
CA LYS A 60 -6.94 -32.48 -18.20
C LYS A 60 -6.99 -33.13 -16.80
N GLY A 61 -8.11 -33.01 -16.11
CA GLY A 61 -8.27 -33.55 -14.75
C GLY A 61 -7.56 -32.74 -13.67
N GLN A 62 -7.18 -31.48 -13.94
CA GLN A 62 -6.63 -30.55 -12.96
C GLN A 62 -7.78 -29.88 -12.22
N HIS A 63 -7.70 -29.84 -10.89
CA HIS A 63 -8.64 -29.14 -10.04
C HIS A 63 -7.86 -28.07 -9.25
N PRO A 64 -7.59 -26.89 -9.86
CA PRO A 64 -6.88 -25.84 -9.20
C PRO A 64 -7.68 -25.32 -8.00
N ASP A 65 -6.98 -25.05 -6.91
CA ASP A 65 -7.58 -24.40 -5.74
C ASP A 65 -8.14 -23.01 -6.10
N PRO A 66 -9.16 -22.53 -5.35
CA PRO A 66 -9.68 -21.19 -5.55
C PRO A 66 -8.56 -20.14 -5.53
N ALA A 67 -8.50 -19.31 -6.54
CA ALA A 67 -7.46 -18.28 -6.67
C ALA A 67 -8.01 -17.02 -7.37
N VAL A 68 -7.17 -15.99 -7.41
CA VAL A 68 -7.43 -14.75 -8.14
C VAL A 68 -6.56 -14.73 -9.38
N LEU A 69 -7.18 -14.51 -10.52
CA LEU A 69 -6.54 -14.36 -11.83
C LEU A 69 -6.62 -12.91 -12.29
N LYS A 70 -5.59 -12.45 -12.96
CA LYS A 70 -5.59 -11.16 -13.67
C LYS A 70 -5.67 -11.45 -15.17
N TYR A 71 -6.57 -10.76 -15.86
CA TYR A 71 -6.75 -10.94 -17.30
C TYR A 71 -7.17 -9.63 -17.99
N ASP A 72 -6.89 -9.53 -19.27
CA ASP A 72 -7.41 -8.45 -20.12
C ASP A 72 -8.77 -8.85 -20.68
N PHE A 73 -9.74 -7.95 -20.59
CA PHE A 73 -11.02 -8.10 -21.24
C PHE A 73 -11.34 -6.84 -22.06
N ARG A 74 -11.12 -6.93 -23.37
CA ARG A 74 -11.38 -5.85 -24.34
C ARG A 74 -10.64 -4.54 -24.01
N GLY A 75 -9.38 -4.64 -23.55
CA GLY A 75 -8.54 -3.49 -23.20
C GLY A 75 -8.72 -2.99 -21.76
N THR A 76 -9.56 -3.66 -20.95
CA THR A 76 -9.71 -3.37 -19.51
C THR A 76 -9.12 -4.51 -18.71
N MET A 77 -8.12 -4.20 -17.87
CA MET A 77 -7.57 -5.19 -16.94
C MET A 77 -8.56 -5.47 -15.83
N LYS A 78 -8.77 -6.75 -15.55
CA LYS A 78 -9.70 -7.22 -14.50
C LYS A 78 -9.04 -8.26 -13.61
N TYR A 79 -9.47 -8.28 -12.36
CA TYR A 79 -9.24 -9.38 -11.44
C TYR A 79 -10.47 -10.28 -11.40
N ALA A 80 -10.27 -11.58 -11.41
CA ALA A 80 -11.34 -12.57 -11.25
C ALA A 80 -10.95 -13.57 -10.15
N ALA A 81 -11.75 -13.65 -9.11
CA ALA A 81 -11.72 -14.77 -8.18
C ALA A 81 -12.61 -15.88 -8.71
N TYR A 82 -12.14 -17.12 -8.67
CA TYR A 82 -12.92 -18.26 -9.12
C TYR A 82 -13.03 -19.33 -8.05
N TYR A 83 -14.13 -20.07 -8.12
CA TYR A 83 -14.38 -21.28 -7.36
C TYR A 83 -14.97 -22.34 -8.29
N ILE A 84 -14.39 -23.54 -8.25
CA ILE A 84 -14.87 -24.70 -9.03
C ILE A 84 -15.74 -25.54 -8.10
N GLY A 85 -16.96 -25.87 -8.56
CA GLY A 85 -17.87 -26.74 -7.80
C GLY A 85 -17.26 -28.12 -7.53
N GLU A 86 -17.61 -28.74 -6.42
CA GLU A 86 -17.04 -30.04 -5.98
C GLU A 86 -17.11 -31.13 -7.04
N ASN A 87 -18.17 -31.15 -7.83
CA ASN A 87 -18.35 -32.12 -8.93
C ASN A 87 -17.78 -31.60 -10.26
N SER A 88 -17.13 -30.44 -10.29
CA SER A 88 -16.61 -29.76 -11.49
C SER A 88 -17.68 -29.42 -12.54
N ASP A 89 -18.96 -29.40 -12.17
CA ASP A 89 -20.07 -29.13 -13.10
C ASP A 89 -20.18 -27.65 -13.47
N PHE A 90 -19.62 -26.75 -12.63
CA PHE A 90 -19.68 -25.31 -12.86
C PHE A 90 -18.52 -24.57 -12.20
N ILE A 91 -18.22 -23.40 -12.73
CA ILE A 91 -17.23 -22.44 -12.18
C ILE A 91 -17.98 -21.16 -11.83
N VAL A 92 -17.88 -20.73 -10.57
CA VAL A 92 -18.36 -19.41 -10.14
C VAL A 92 -17.20 -18.44 -10.25
N ILE A 93 -17.41 -17.31 -10.90
CA ILE A 93 -16.40 -16.28 -11.08
C ILE A 93 -16.95 -14.94 -10.60
N VAL A 94 -16.18 -14.24 -9.77
CA VAL A 94 -16.46 -12.86 -9.39
C VAL A 94 -15.35 -12.00 -9.96
N SER A 95 -15.72 -11.04 -10.82
CA SER A 95 -14.79 -10.18 -11.52
C SER A 95 -14.98 -8.73 -11.13
N ALA A 96 -13.88 -7.96 -11.06
CA ALA A 96 -13.89 -6.52 -10.85
C ALA A 96 -12.77 -5.85 -11.67
N ASP A 97 -12.91 -4.56 -11.92
CA ASP A 97 -11.92 -3.77 -12.66
C ASP A 97 -10.67 -3.54 -11.81
N GLU A 98 -9.50 -3.74 -12.40
CA GLU A 98 -8.21 -3.53 -11.71
C GLU A 98 -8.09 -2.11 -11.14
N THR A 99 -8.51 -1.11 -11.90
CA THR A 99 -8.45 0.30 -11.49
C THR A 99 -9.18 0.53 -10.18
N GLU A 100 -10.35 -0.06 -10.01
CA GLU A 100 -11.15 0.07 -8.80
C GLU A 100 -10.57 -0.76 -7.64
N VAL A 101 -10.16 -1.99 -7.91
CA VAL A 101 -9.48 -2.85 -6.90
C VAL A 101 -8.23 -2.18 -6.34
N LEU A 102 -7.49 -1.44 -7.16
CA LEU A 102 -6.26 -0.76 -6.75
C LEU A 102 -6.45 0.70 -6.32
N GLU A 103 -7.65 1.27 -6.43
CA GLU A 103 -7.90 2.68 -6.11
C GLU A 103 -7.58 2.99 -4.64
N ASP A 104 -8.05 2.17 -3.73
CA ASP A 104 -7.75 2.31 -2.30
C ASP A 104 -6.25 2.18 -2.03
N VAL A 105 -5.58 1.20 -2.65
CA VAL A 105 -4.14 0.98 -2.47
C VAL A 105 -3.34 2.20 -2.94
N ASN A 106 -3.68 2.76 -4.09
CA ASN A 106 -3.01 3.94 -4.63
C ASN A 106 -3.25 5.18 -3.75
N SER A 107 -4.45 5.37 -3.24
CA SER A 107 -4.79 6.49 -2.35
C SER A 107 -4.05 6.39 -1.01
N PHE A 108 -3.90 5.19 -0.45
CA PHE A 108 -3.07 4.93 0.74
C PHE A 108 -1.60 5.24 0.47
N ALA A 109 -1.06 4.77 -0.65
CA ALA A 109 0.35 4.97 -1.00
C ALA A 109 0.70 6.47 -1.13
N VAL A 110 -0.12 7.26 -1.81
CA VAL A 110 0.09 8.72 -1.94
C VAL A 110 0.05 9.40 -0.58
N ARG A 111 -0.90 9.04 0.27
CA ARG A 111 -1.04 9.62 1.62
C ARG A 111 0.17 9.29 2.50
N ASP A 112 0.63 8.05 2.45
CA ASP A 112 1.80 7.59 3.21
C ASP A 112 3.09 8.30 2.77
N ILE A 113 3.25 8.56 1.46
CA ILE A 113 4.38 9.35 0.93
C ILE A 113 4.32 10.78 1.48
N ILE A 114 3.16 11.42 1.50
CA ILE A 114 3.00 12.78 2.03
C ILE A 114 3.36 12.81 3.53
N TYR A 115 2.84 11.88 4.32
CA TYR A 115 3.17 11.80 5.76
C TYR A 115 4.65 11.53 6.00
N SER A 116 5.30 10.70 5.19
CA SER A 116 6.73 10.42 5.27
C SER A 116 7.58 11.67 5.00
N ILE A 117 7.21 12.47 4.01
CA ILE A 117 7.88 13.74 3.69
C ILE A 117 7.72 14.73 4.85
N ILE A 118 6.52 14.87 5.40
CA ILE A 118 6.26 15.74 6.55
C ILE A 118 7.09 15.30 7.77
N ALA A 119 7.10 14.02 8.07
CA ALA A 119 7.89 13.47 9.18
C ALA A 119 9.38 13.72 9.00
N LEU A 120 9.92 13.57 7.79
CA LEU A 120 11.32 13.83 7.47
C LEU A 120 11.68 15.32 7.65
N LEU A 121 10.79 16.23 7.26
CA LEU A 121 10.99 17.66 7.47
C LEU A 121 11.01 18.02 8.97
N ILE A 122 10.06 17.49 9.74
CA ILE A 122 10.00 17.70 11.20
C ILE A 122 11.27 17.16 11.86
N PHE A 123 11.70 15.96 11.50
CA PHE A 123 12.92 15.35 12.02
C PHE A 123 14.17 16.17 11.66
N SER A 124 14.26 16.66 10.42
CA SER A 124 15.37 17.53 9.98
C SER A 124 15.45 18.82 10.78
N ILE A 125 14.30 19.47 11.03
CA ILE A 125 14.23 20.67 11.86
C ILE A 125 14.67 20.36 13.30
N LEU A 126 14.22 19.24 13.86
CA LEU A 126 14.58 18.82 15.22
C LEU A 126 16.09 18.59 15.34
N VAL A 127 16.71 17.89 14.39
CA VAL A 127 18.16 17.68 14.33
C VAL A 127 18.89 19.02 14.23
N PHE A 128 18.42 19.92 13.35
CA PHE A 128 19.00 21.24 13.20
C PHE A 128 18.96 22.04 14.51
N VAL A 129 17.86 22.00 15.23
CA VAL A 129 17.71 22.65 16.55
C VAL A 129 18.68 22.04 17.56
N ILE A 130 18.77 20.71 17.64
CA ILE A 130 19.68 20.01 18.55
C ILE A 130 21.13 20.41 18.26
N VAL A 131 21.55 20.36 17.00
CA VAL A 131 22.92 20.75 16.60
C VAL A 131 23.22 22.21 16.98
N THR A 132 22.30 23.11 16.65
CA THR A 132 22.49 24.53 16.87
C THR A 132 22.51 24.90 18.38
N TRP A 133 21.58 24.30 19.15
CA TRP A 133 21.40 24.67 20.56
C TRP A 133 22.31 23.92 21.53
N PHE A 134 22.69 22.69 21.25
CA PHE A 134 23.45 21.83 22.13
C PHE A 134 24.89 21.62 21.65
N ILE A 135 25.08 21.19 20.40
CA ILE A 135 26.39 20.77 19.90
C ILE A 135 27.31 21.97 19.66
N ASN A 136 26.83 23.03 19.00
CA ASN A 136 27.67 24.20 18.71
C ASN A 136 28.24 24.88 19.97
N PRO A 137 27.51 25.09 21.08
CA PRO A 137 28.06 25.62 22.30
C PRO A 137 29.15 24.72 22.92
N ILE A 138 28.95 23.39 22.90
CA ILE A 138 29.91 22.42 23.44
C ILE A 138 31.22 22.45 22.65
N VAL A 139 31.15 22.43 21.33
CA VAL A 139 32.33 22.53 20.46
C VAL A 139 33.11 23.83 20.69
N ARG A 140 32.41 24.96 20.89
CA ARG A 140 33.05 26.24 21.21
C ARG A 140 33.80 26.22 22.56
N LEU A 141 33.19 25.59 23.57
CA LEU A 141 33.82 25.42 24.88
C LEU A 141 35.05 24.50 24.79
N SER A 142 34.95 23.39 24.09
CA SER A 142 36.08 22.47 23.86
C SER A 142 37.25 23.15 23.15
N ASN A 143 36.98 23.94 22.12
CA ASN A 143 38.01 24.69 21.41
C ASN A 143 38.68 25.75 22.29
N ARG A 144 37.95 26.31 23.28
CA ARG A 144 38.54 27.25 24.25
C ARG A 144 39.44 26.59 25.28
N VAL A 145 39.06 25.42 25.77
CA VAL A 145 39.93 24.63 26.61
C VAL A 145 41.26 24.31 25.90
N HIS A 146 41.21 24.02 24.60
CA HIS A 146 42.42 23.82 23.79
C HIS A 146 43.25 25.09 23.66
N SER A 147 42.62 26.27 23.41
CA SER A 147 43.34 27.54 23.29
C SER A 147 43.97 28.02 24.63
N LEU A 148 43.37 27.66 25.77
CA LEU A 148 43.98 27.87 27.08
C LEU A 148 45.23 27.01 27.30
N ALA A 149 45.21 25.77 26.79
CA ALA A 149 46.39 24.89 26.81
C ALA A 149 47.56 25.47 25.97
N ASP A 150 47.25 26.23 24.90
CA ASP A 150 48.19 26.91 24.03
C ASP A 150 48.56 28.34 24.53
N MET A 151 48.17 28.72 25.76
CA MET A 151 48.43 30.04 26.39
C MET A 151 47.86 31.25 25.63
N ASP A 152 46.77 31.07 24.82
CA ASP A 152 46.08 32.16 24.15
C ASP A 152 44.93 32.71 25.02
N PHE A 153 45.21 33.77 25.79
CA PHE A 153 44.25 34.40 26.72
C PHE A 153 43.38 35.49 26.10
N ARG A 154 43.12 35.46 24.81
CA ARG A 154 42.23 36.47 24.16
C ARG A 154 40.80 36.34 24.67
N ALA A 155 40.27 37.43 25.22
CA ALA A 155 38.88 37.46 25.69
C ALA A 155 37.88 37.28 24.53
N ASP A 156 37.03 36.27 24.64
CA ASP A 156 35.98 36.00 23.66
C ASP A 156 34.62 36.49 24.16
N GLN A 157 34.11 37.57 23.56
CA GLN A 157 32.79 38.12 23.88
C GLN A 157 31.65 37.07 23.73
N LYS A 158 31.83 36.07 22.90
CA LYS A 158 30.84 35.02 22.72
C LYS A 158 30.81 34.03 23.90
N LEU A 159 31.94 33.85 24.57
CA LEU A 159 32.03 33.02 25.80
C LEU A 159 31.26 33.70 26.93
N ALA A 160 31.36 35.03 27.06
CA ALA A 160 30.64 35.81 28.06
C ALA A 160 29.11 35.71 27.88
N LEU A 161 28.61 35.59 26.63
CA LEU A 161 27.20 35.36 26.37
C LEU A 161 26.74 33.95 26.77
N LEU A 162 27.58 32.93 26.61
CA LEU A 162 27.30 31.57 27.07
C LEU A 162 27.24 31.46 28.60
N GLY A 163 27.99 32.27 29.32
CA GLY A 163 27.95 32.36 30.78
C GLY A 163 26.59 32.80 31.36
N ARG A 164 25.70 33.41 30.55
CA ARG A 164 24.33 33.77 30.95
C ARG A 164 23.36 32.57 31.03
N ARG A 165 23.72 31.43 30.49
CA ARG A 165 22.87 30.21 30.54
C ARG A 165 22.90 29.65 31.99
N ARG A 166 21.75 29.03 32.36
CA ARG A 166 21.57 28.41 33.70
C ARG A 166 21.79 26.89 33.72
N ASP A 167 22.39 26.36 32.64
CA ASP A 167 22.74 24.95 32.50
C ASP A 167 24.24 24.69 32.75
N GLU A 168 24.66 23.45 32.64
CA GLU A 168 26.05 23.02 32.82
C GLU A 168 27.01 23.75 31.86
N THR A 169 26.53 24.03 30.64
CA THR A 169 27.29 24.78 29.62
C THR A 169 27.58 26.21 30.10
N GLY A 170 26.61 26.88 30.72
CA GLY A 170 26.78 28.20 31.30
C GLY A 170 27.71 28.20 32.50
N SER A 171 27.68 27.15 33.33
CA SER A 171 28.60 26.96 34.44
C SER A 171 30.05 26.82 33.99
N MET A 172 30.30 26.00 32.96
CA MET A 172 31.62 25.84 32.33
C MET A 172 32.12 27.15 31.69
N ALA A 173 31.25 27.88 30.99
CA ALA A 173 31.61 29.16 30.38
C ALA A 173 32.05 30.19 31.43
N ARG A 174 31.37 30.27 32.59
CA ARG A 174 31.75 31.16 33.70
C ARG A 174 33.08 30.77 34.36
N ALA A 175 33.45 29.50 34.35
CA ALA A 175 34.74 29.04 34.90
C ALA A 175 35.91 29.35 33.97
N LEU A 176 35.68 29.69 32.69
CA LEU A 176 36.71 29.97 31.68
C LEU A 176 36.81 31.46 31.31
N THR A 177 36.03 32.33 31.94
CA THR A 177 36.08 33.79 31.79
C THR A 177 36.68 34.45 33.01
#